data_f36003c122f2d419cc7eb3e518ebf7cf
#
_entry.id   f36003c122f2d419cc7eb3e518ebf7cf
#
_cell.length_a   1.000
_cell.length_b   1.000
_cell.length_c   1.000
_cell.angle_alpha   90.00
_cell.angle_beta   90.00
_cell.angle_gamma   90.00
#
_symmetry.space_group_name_H-M   'P 1'
#
loop_
_entity.id
_entity.type
_entity.pdbx_description
1 polymer ?
#
loop_
_entity_poly.entity_id
_entity_poly.type
_entity_poly.pdbx_seq_one_letter_code
_entity_poly.pdbx_strand_id
1 'polypeptide(L)'
;MREKPMEERENGVRTAHLTGALPMSEMLEMYVDVEKFLGYCAACPRCGRMWSCPPYDFDPEEVWLRYAAVTLYAVQVFPESGAAKAAALADPEMFLRPYRRALDTLLEERERETPGSLRLDAGRCLVCERCARRDAQPCRFPEKLRYSLESLGANVGALVADKLGAPLQWGTKDAPPEYFVLVGAVLTKGE
;
A
#
# COMPACT_ATOMS: atom_id res chain seq x y z
N MET A 1 1.68 -24.50 1.40
CA MET A 1 2.17 -24.47 0.00
C MET A 1 1.87 -23.06 -0.51
N ARG A 2 2.88 -22.25 -0.86
CA ARG A 2 2.62 -20.93 -1.46
C ARG A 2 2.14 -21.20 -2.89
N GLU A 3 0.99 -20.68 -3.25
CA GLU A 3 0.53 -20.70 -4.64
C GLU A 3 1.52 -19.97 -5.52
N LYS A 4 1.72 -20.48 -6.74
CA LYS A 4 2.61 -19.83 -7.72
C LYS A 4 1.97 -18.49 -8.10
N PRO A 5 2.72 -17.36 -8.05
CA PRO A 5 2.17 -16.06 -8.41
C PRO A 5 1.61 -16.09 -9.83
N MET A 6 0.46 -15.46 -10.02
CA MET A 6 -0.06 -15.19 -11.36
C MET A 6 0.79 -14.11 -12.00
N GLU A 7 1.43 -14.44 -13.12
CA GLU A 7 2.32 -13.53 -13.85
C GLU A 7 1.65 -13.05 -15.14
N GLU A 8 1.80 -11.77 -15.43
CA GLU A 8 1.34 -11.15 -16.67
C GLU A 8 2.49 -10.38 -17.31
N ARG A 9 2.47 -10.24 -18.64
CA ARG A 9 3.47 -9.47 -19.40
C ARG A 9 2.79 -8.61 -20.44
N GLU A 10 3.05 -7.31 -20.33
CA GLU A 10 2.53 -6.32 -21.27
C GLU A 10 3.52 -5.15 -21.42
N ASN A 11 3.71 -4.67 -22.64
CA ASN A 11 4.51 -3.47 -22.94
C ASN A 11 5.94 -3.47 -22.35
N GLY A 12 6.57 -4.65 -22.24
CA GLY A 12 7.90 -4.81 -21.68
C GLY A 12 7.98 -4.69 -20.17
N VAL A 13 6.84 -4.86 -19.50
CA VAL A 13 6.71 -4.98 -18.05
C VAL A 13 6.14 -6.34 -17.72
N ARG A 14 6.72 -7.03 -16.73
CA ARG A 14 6.15 -8.23 -16.12
C ARG A 14 5.59 -7.86 -14.75
N THR A 15 4.43 -8.40 -14.42
CA THR A 15 3.85 -8.29 -13.07
C THR A 15 3.72 -9.66 -12.44
N ALA A 16 3.82 -9.72 -11.12
CA ALA A 16 3.53 -10.91 -10.33
C ALA A 16 2.64 -10.53 -9.14
N HIS A 17 1.48 -11.19 -9.05
CA HIS A 17 0.51 -10.95 -7.99
C HIS A 17 0.79 -11.89 -6.81
N LEU A 18 0.83 -11.32 -5.62
CA LEU A 18 1.14 -12.00 -4.37
C LEU A 18 0.01 -11.78 -3.36
N THR A 19 -0.30 -12.82 -2.60
CA THR A 19 -1.24 -12.74 -1.49
C THR A 19 -0.66 -13.42 -0.26
N GLY A 20 -1.03 -12.93 0.91
CA GLY A 20 -0.66 -13.51 2.19
C GLY A 20 -1.65 -13.09 3.27
N ALA A 21 -1.79 -13.89 4.30
CA ALA A 21 -2.68 -13.57 5.41
C ALA A 21 -1.98 -13.82 6.75
N LEU A 22 -2.37 -13.06 7.75
CA LEU A 22 -1.91 -13.23 9.12
C LEU A 22 -2.98 -12.77 10.12
N PRO A 23 -2.99 -13.35 11.33
CA PRO A 23 -3.88 -12.87 12.40
C PRO A 23 -3.46 -11.47 12.87
N MET A 24 -4.42 -10.70 13.37
CA MET A 24 -4.15 -9.34 13.87
C MET A 24 -3.16 -9.33 15.05
N SER A 25 -3.17 -10.36 15.89
CA SER A 25 -2.19 -10.50 16.99
C SER A 25 -0.75 -10.49 16.47
N GLU A 26 -0.47 -11.26 15.42
CA GLU A 26 0.85 -11.28 14.78
C GLU A 26 1.16 -9.96 14.08
N MET A 27 0.16 -9.35 13.43
CA MET A 27 0.33 -8.04 12.80
C MET A 27 0.77 -6.97 13.80
N LEU A 28 0.09 -6.88 14.94
CA LEU A 28 0.39 -5.93 16.00
C LEU A 28 1.76 -6.19 16.66
N GLU A 29 2.06 -7.45 16.95
CA GLU A 29 3.29 -7.81 17.66
C GLU A 29 4.55 -7.60 16.79
N MET A 30 4.47 -7.95 15.50
CA MET A 30 5.67 -8.05 14.65
C MET A 30 5.84 -6.89 13.67
N TYR A 31 4.74 -6.23 13.27
CA TYR A 31 4.78 -5.32 12.14
C TYR A 31 4.19 -3.93 12.41
N VAL A 32 3.54 -3.70 13.54
CA VAL A 32 2.99 -2.37 13.88
C VAL A 32 3.87 -1.72 14.96
N ASP A 33 4.37 -0.53 14.65
CA ASP A 33 5.07 0.36 15.56
C ASP A 33 4.70 1.80 15.18
N VAL A 34 3.58 2.25 15.73
CA VAL A 34 2.94 3.52 15.36
C VAL A 34 3.89 4.68 15.57
N GLU A 35 4.56 4.76 16.71
CA GLU A 35 5.46 5.87 17.05
C GLU A 35 6.60 5.97 16.03
N LYS A 36 7.28 4.87 15.77
CA LYS A 36 8.42 4.80 14.84
C LYS A 36 8.03 5.16 13.41
N PHE A 37 6.98 4.52 12.87
CA PHE A 37 6.63 4.69 11.45
C PHE A 37 5.92 6.01 11.16
N LEU A 38 5.14 6.55 12.11
CA LEU A 38 4.65 7.92 12.00
C LEU A 38 5.77 8.95 12.10
N GLY A 39 6.84 8.65 12.83
CA GLY A 39 8.08 9.44 12.81
C GLY A 39 8.68 9.56 11.42
N TYR A 40 8.71 8.47 10.64
CA TYR A 40 9.12 8.51 9.21
C TYR A 40 8.13 9.28 8.34
N CYS A 41 6.83 9.13 8.59
CA CYS A 41 5.81 9.91 7.90
C CYS A 41 5.96 11.43 8.14
N ALA A 42 6.45 11.86 9.29
CA ALA A 42 6.68 13.27 9.59
C ALA A 42 7.71 13.91 8.63
N ALA A 43 8.69 13.15 8.13
CA ALA A 43 9.67 13.61 7.14
C ALA A 43 9.12 13.59 5.69
N CYS A 44 7.95 13.00 5.46
CA CYS A 44 7.35 12.89 4.13
C CYS A 44 6.74 14.23 3.68
N PRO A 45 6.96 14.67 2.41
CA PRO A 45 6.38 15.92 1.90
C PRO A 45 4.84 15.91 1.82
N ARG A 46 4.20 14.75 2.04
CA ARG A 46 2.73 14.59 2.06
C ARG A 46 2.13 14.67 3.47
N CYS A 47 2.96 14.66 4.52
CA CYS A 47 2.51 14.81 5.92
C CYS A 47 1.70 16.10 6.08
N GLY A 48 0.54 16.03 6.72
CA GLY A 48 -0.35 17.17 6.92
C GLY A 48 -1.05 17.71 5.66
N ARG A 49 -0.77 17.13 4.47
CA ARG A 49 -1.32 17.61 3.18
C ARG A 49 -2.38 16.70 2.57
N MET A 50 -2.57 15.52 3.15
CA MET A 50 -3.56 14.54 2.67
C MET A 50 -4.30 13.94 3.86
N TRP A 51 -5.61 13.74 3.72
CA TRP A 51 -6.43 13.15 4.79
C TRP A 51 -6.09 11.67 5.04
N SER A 52 -5.51 10.98 4.06
CA SER A 52 -4.98 9.62 4.21
C SER A 52 -3.58 9.52 4.84
N CYS A 53 -2.99 10.65 5.23
CA CYS A 53 -1.65 10.73 5.82
C CYS A 53 -1.71 11.44 7.18
N PRO A 54 -0.80 11.13 8.11
CA PRO A 54 -0.76 11.83 9.41
C PRO A 54 -0.46 13.34 9.27
N PRO A 55 -0.65 14.14 10.32
CA PRO A 55 -1.16 13.75 11.63
C PRO A 55 -2.66 13.49 11.61
N TYR A 56 -3.12 12.55 12.44
CA TYR A 56 -4.53 12.21 12.60
C TYR A 56 -5.09 12.81 13.87
N ASP A 57 -6.41 12.87 14.00
CA ASP A 57 -7.19 13.22 15.18
C ASP A 57 -7.69 11.96 15.93
N PHE A 58 -7.19 10.78 15.54
CA PHE A 58 -7.46 9.49 16.16
C PHE A 58 -6.15 8.71 16.34
N ASP A 59 -6.17 7.71 17.21
CA ASP A 59 -5.05 6.78 17.38
C ASP A 59 -5.08 5.70 16.28
N PRO A 60 -4.03 5.60 15.43
CA PRO A 60 -3.95 4.57 14.41
C PRO A 60 -4.01 3.13 14.96
N GLU A 61 -3.55 2.88 16.18
CA GLU A 61 -3.61 1.56 16.80
C GLU A 61 -5.06 1.10 17.00
N GLU A 62 -5.98 2.02 17.34
CA GLU A 62 -7.40 1.71 17.47
C GLU A 62 -8.03 1.21 16.16
N VAL A 63 -7.46 1.57 15.01
CA VAL A 63 -7.94 1.05 13.72
C VAL A 63 -7.65 -0.43 13.62
N TRP A 64 -6.44 -0.86 13.95
CA TRP A 64 -6.03 -2.26 13.92
C TRP A 64 -6.86 -3.11 14.88
N LEU A 65 -7.05 -2.65 16.11
CA LEU A 65 -7.76 -3.37 17.19
C LEU A 65 -9.23 -3.69 16.88
N ARG A 66 -9.81 -3.09 15.84
CA ARG A 66 -11.21 -3.38 15.41
C ARG A 66 -11.33 -4.65 14.56
N TYR A 67 -10.21 -5.24 14.16
CA TYR A 67 -10.17 -6.36 13.22
C TYR A 67 -9.40 -7.55 13.81
N ALA A 68 -9.66 -8.73 13.25
CA ALA A 68 -9.09 -9.99 13.73
C ALA A 68 -7.98 -10.52 12.79
N ALA A 69 -8.02 -10.17 11.52
CA ALA A 69 -7.07 -10.66 10.54
C ALA A 69 -6.76 -9.62 9.45
N VAL A 70 -5.60 -9.82 8.81
CA VAL A 70 -5.10 -9.01 7.70
C VAL A 70 -4.86 -9.93 6.51
N THR A 71 -5.44 -9.62 5.36
CA THR A 71 -5.08 -10.23 4.08
C THR A 71 -4.34 -9.20 3.23
N LEU A 72 -3.12 -9.53 2.85
CA LEU A 72 -2.26 -8.70 2.01
C LEU A 72 -2.49 -9.04 0.54
N TYR A 73 -2.55 -8.01 -0.29
CA TYR A 73 -2.55 -8.09 -1.74
C TYR A 73 -1.43 -7.23 -2.26
N ALA A 74 -0.54 -7.82 -3.06
CA ALA A 74 0.59 -7.09 -3.61
C ALA A 74 0.80 -7.40 -5.08
N VAL A 75 1.41 -6.45 -5.78
CA VAL A 75 1.91 -6.65 -7.13
C VAL A 75 3.39 -6.24 -7.18
N GLN A 76 4.23 -7.18 -7.63
CA GLN A 76 5.59 -6.87 -8.06
C GLN A 76 5.53 -6.41 -9.52
N VAL A 77 6.19 -5.31 -9.82
CA VAL A 77 6.25 -4.71 -11.17
C VAL A 77 7.70 -4.69 -11.62
N PHE A 78 8.02 -5.48 -12.64
CA PHE A 78 9.36 -5.66 -13.19
C PHE A 78 9.48 -4.88 -14.52
N PRO A 79 10.22 -3.77 -14.59
CA PRO A 79 10.53 -3.10 -15.84
C PRO A 79 11.57 -3.91 -16.62
N GLU A 80 11.15 -4.77 -17.56
CA GLU A 80 12.06 -5.69 -18.28
C GLU A 80 12.69 -5.04 -19.50
N SER A 81 11.92 -4.26 -20.30
CA SER A 81 12.46 -3.59 -21.49
C SER A 81 13.25 -2.32 -21.16
N GLY A 82 14.12 -1.91 -22.08
CA GLY A 82 14.85 -0.64 -21.97
C GLY A 82 13.94 0.57 -21.85
N ALA A 83 12.82 0.60 -22.59
CA ALA A 83 11.82 1.67 -22.51
C ALA A 83 11.11 1.68 -21.13
N ALA A 84 10.73 0.52 -20.61
CA ALA A 84 10.11 0.42 -19.27
C ALA A 84 11.08 0.85 -18.17
N LYS A 85 12.35 0.46 -18.23
CA LYS A 85 13.39 0.89 -17.28
C LYS A 85 13.59 2.39 -17.31
N ALA A 86 13.65 2.98 -18.51
CA ALA A 86 13.79 4.43 -18.66
C ALA A 86 12.58 5.19 -18.08
N ALA A 87 11.37 4.72 -18.33
CA ALA A 87 10.15 5.31 -17.76
C ALA A 87 10.13 5.20 -16.23
N ALA A 88 10.48 4.02 -15.68
CA ALA A 88 10.54 3.78 -14.25
C ALA A 88 11.60 4.63 -13.53
N LEU A 89 12.70 4.94 -14.20
CA LEU A 89 13.77 5.81 -13.68
C LEU A 89 13.37 7.28 -13.73
N ALA A 90 12.74 7.72 -14.83
CA ALA A 90 12.36 9.12 -15.04
C ALA A 90 11.27 9.59 -14.07
N ASP A 91 10.22 8.80 -13.87
CA ASP A 91 9.12 9.08 -12.95
C ASP A 91 8.50 7.77 -12.42
N PRO A 92 9.04 7.23 -11.31
CA PRO A 92 8.52 5.99 -10.72
C PRO A 92 7.05 6.07 -10.32
N GLU A 93 6.56 7.24 -9.87
CA GLU A 93 5.17 7.41 -9.45
C GLU A 93 4.22 7.31 -10.65
N MET A 94 4.58 7.94 -11.77
CA MET A 94 3.80 7.87 -13.01
C MET A 94 3.86 6.47 -13.62
N PHE A 95 5.04 5.85 -13.65
CA PHE A 95 5.26 4.49 -14.14
C PHE A 95 4.40 3.47 -13.37
N LEU A 96 4.34 3.57 -12.04
CA LEU A 96 3.60 2.65 -11.19
C LEU A 96 2.09 2.93 -11.12
N ARG A 97 1.64 4.10 -11.58
CA ARG A 97 0.25 4.54 -11.44
C ARG A 97 -0.81 3.57 -11.98
N PRO A 98 -0.66 2.96 -13.18
CA PRO A 98 -1.66 2.00 -13.67
C PRO A 98 -1.75 0.74 -12.80
N TYR A 99 -0.63 0.19 -12.37
CA TYR A 99 -0.57 -1.01 -11.52
C TYR A 99 -1.17 -0.74 -10.14
N ARG A 100 -0.91 0.44 -9.62
CA ARG A 100 -1.48 0.86 -8.35
C ARG A 100 -3.00 1.00 -8.44
N ARG A 101 -3.53 1.60 -9.52
CA ARG A 101 -4.98 1.71 -9.72
C ARG A 101 -5.64 0.35 -9.84
N ALA A 102 -5.00 -0.58 -10.56
CA ALA A 102 -5.50 -1.95 -10.67
C ALA A 102 -5.55 -2.65 -9.30
N LEU A 103 -4.51 -2.48 -8.48
CA LEU A 103 -4.50 -3.01 -7.11
C LEU A 103 -5.57 -2.35 -6.23
N ASP A 104 -5.72 -1.02 -6.28
CA ASP A 104 -6.74 -0.30 -5.50
C ASP A 104 -8.16 -0.75 -5.92
N THR A 105 -8.40 -1.03 -7.21
CA THR A 105 -9.67 -1.60 -7.70
C THR A 105 -9.92 -2.99 -7.13
N LEU A 106 -8.92 -3.87 -7.15
CA LEU A 106 -9.01 -5.21 -6.55
C LEU A 106 -9.34 -5.10 -5.04
N LEU A 107 -8.67 -4.25 -4.32
CA LEU A 107 -8.91 -4.04 -2.89
C LEU A 107 -10.33 -3.52 -2.61
N GLU A 108 -10.86 -2.63 -3.47
CA GLU A 108 -12.24 -2.16 -3.39
C GLU A 108 -13.26 -3.28 -3.61
N GLU A 109 -13.00 -4.18 -4.55
CA GLU A 109 -13.83 -5.36 -4.78
C GLU A 109 -13.81 -6.29 -3.55
N ARG A 110 -12.64 -6.58 -3.00
CA ARG A 110 -12.50 -7.43 -1.78
C ARG A 110 -13.18 -6.83 -0.56
N GLU A 111 -13.05 -5.51 -0.35
CA GLU A 111 -13.76 -4.81 0.72
C GLU A 111 -15.27 -4.95 0.57
N ARG A 112 -15.80 -4.78 -0.65
CA ARG A 112 -17.24 -4.90 -0.96
C ARG A 112 -17.77 -6.32 -0.77
N GLU A 113 -16.97 -7.33 -1.11
CA GLU A 113 -17.31 -8.75 -0.95
C GLU A 113 -17.32 -9.20 0.52
N THR A 114 -16.66 -8.43 1.42
CA THR A 114 -16.52 -8.78 2.84
C THR A 114 -17.13 -7.69 3.72
N PRO A 115 -18.45 -7.74 4.04
CA PRO A 115 -19.10 -6.73 4.84
C PRO A 115 -18.41 -6.49 6.19
N GLY A 116 -18.20 -5.23 6.54
CA GLY A 116 -17.53 -4.83 7.79
C GLY A 116 -16.01 -4.91 7.76
N SER A 117 -15.41 -5.27 6.63
CA SER A 117 -13.97 -5.16 6.43
C SER A 117 -13.53 -3.71 6.16
N LEU A 118 -12.23 -3.46 6.19
CA LEU A 118 -11.60 -2.20 5.82
C LEU A 118 -10.42 -2.48 4.90
N ARG A 119 -10.43 -1.89 3.71
CA ARG A 119 -9.26 -1.93 2.85
C ARG A 119 -8.25 -0.85 3.25
N LEU A 120 -6.98 -1.16 3.09
CA LEU A 120 -5.85 -0.23 3.13
C LEU A 120 -5.22 -0.17 1.75
N ASP A 121 -5.24 1.03 1.15
CA ASP A 121 -4.76 1.24 -0.23
C ASP A 121 -3.22 1.23 -0.30
N ALA A 122 -2.67 0.99 -1.48
CA ALA A 122 -1.22 1.02 -1.70
C ALA A 122 -0.68 2.47 -1.65
N GLY A 123 -0.29 2.95 -0.47
CA GLY A 123 0.22 4.30 -0.23
C GLY A 123 -0.89 5.37 -0.20
N ARG A 124 -0.63 6.58 -0.68
CA ARG A 124 -1.53 7.74 -0.53
C ARG A 124 -2.87 7.57 -1.26
N CYS A 125 -3.93 8.21 -0.77
CA CYS A 125 -5.21 8.29 -1.47
C CYS A 125 -5.07 8.94 -2.87
N LEU A 126 -5.72 8.36 -3.88
CA LEU A 126 -5.74 8.81 -5.29
C LEU A 126 -7.13 9.29 -5.77
N VAL A 127 -8.10 9.44 -4.87
CA VAL A 127 -9.48 9.82 -5.22
C VAL A 127 -9.54 11.23 -5.83
N CYS A 128 -8.74 12.15 -5.29
CA CYS A 128 -8.67 13.53 -5.77
C CYS A 128 -7.33 13.84 -6.40
N GLU A 129 -7.31 14.61 -7.48
CA GLU A 129 -6.08 15.16 -8.04
C GLU A 129 -5.33 16.03 -7.01
N ARG A 130 -6.08 16.89 -6.32
CA ARG A 130 -5.58 17.71 -5.20
C ARG A 130 -6.44 17.49 -3.96
N CYS A 131 -5.81 17.03 -2.87
CA CYS A 131 -6.51 16.79 -1.61
C CYS A 131 -6.96 18.10 -0.97
N ALA A 132 -8.19 18.13 -0.46
CA ALA A 132 -8.80 19.29 0.19
C ALA A 132 -8.08 19.70 1.49
N ARG A 133 -7.36 18.76 2.16
CA ARG A 133 -6.56 19.05 3.36
C ARG A 133 -5.51 20.14 3.13
N ARG A 134 -5.00 20.27 1.90
CA ARG A 134 -4.04 21.34 1.56
C ARG A 134 -4.60 22.75 1.74
N ASP A 135 -5.90 22.87 1.67
CA ASP A 135 -6.64 24.12 1.79
C ASP A 135 -7.42 24.17 3.12
N ALA A 136 -7.04 23.33 4.10
CA ALA A 136 -7.69 23.16 5.39
C ALA A 136 -9.21 22.89 5.29
N GLN A 137 -9.64 22.23 4.22
CA GLN A 137 -11.03 21.85 3.99
C GLN A 137 -11.24 20.36 4.29
N PRO A 138 -12.46 19.97 4.71
CA PRO A 138 -12.84 18.57 4.91
C PRO A 138 -12.61 17.70 3.66
N CYS A 139 -12.48 16.39 3.85
CA CYS A 139 -12.43 15.45 2.72
C CYS A 139 -13.70 15.57 1.88
N ARG A 140 -13.55 15.65 0.55
CA ARG A 140 -14.71 15.73 -0.39
C ARG A 140 -15.41 14.39 -0.55
N PHE A 141 -14.71 13.29 -0.29
CA PHE A 141 -15.19 11.92 -0.48
C PHE A 141 -14.78 11.06 0.72
N PRO A 142 -15.29 11.35 1.93
CA PRO A 142 -14.88 10.63 3.15
C PRO A 142 -15.21 9.13 3.07
N GLU A 143 -16.28 8.75 2.36
CA GLU A 143 -16.67 7.35 2.15
C GLU A 143 -15.67 6.57 1.29
N LYS A 144 -14.87 7.25 0.46
CA LYS A 144 -13.83 6.68 -0.40
C LYS A 144 -12.43 6.80 0.19
N LEU A 145 -12.28 7.56 1.27
CA LEU A 145 -10.97 7.74 1.93
C LEU A 145 -10.52 6.41 2.52
N ARG A 146 -9.31 5.99 2.14
CA ARG A 146 -8.63 4.84 2.75
C ARG A 146 -7.22 5.25 3.14
N TYR A 147 -6.74 4.62 4.19
CA TYR A 147 -5.37 4.75 4.68
C TYR A 147 -4.47 3.73 3.99
N SER A 148 -3.17 3.84 4.19
CA SER A 148 -2.22 2.80 3.81
C SER A 148 -1.65 2.12 5.04
N LEU A 149 -1.05 0.96 4.87
CA LEU A 149 -0.36 0.22 5.93
C LEU A 149 0.65 1.11 6.67
N GLU A 150 1.50 1.83 5.93
CA GLU A 150 2.54 2.71 6.49
C GLU A 150 1.94 3.87 7.26
N SER A 151 0.85 4.43 6.75
CA SER A 151 0.22 5.61 7.37
C SER A 151 -0.47 5.30 8.69
N LEU A 152 -0.75 4.01 8.96
CA LEU A 152 -1.24 3.50 10.23
C LEU A 152 -0.14 2.86 11.08
N GLY A 153 1.13 3.07 10.75
CA GLY A 153 2.25 2.65 11.57
C GLY A 153 2.80 1.25 11.28
N ALA A 154 2.49 0.64 10.12
CA ALA A 154 3.01 -0.68 9.80
C ALA A 154 4.40 -0.64 9.15
N ASN A 155 5.26 -1.61 9.53
CA ASN A 155 6.53 -1.91 8.88
C ASN A 155 6.30 -2.71 7.59
N VAL A 156 5.97 -2.03 6.52
CA VAL A 156 5.68 -2.66 5.22
C VAL A 156 6.89 -3.43 4.69
N GLY A 157 8.11 -2.93 4.91
CA GLY A 157 9.32 -3.59 4.45
C GLY A 157 9.49 -5.00 5.02
N ALA A 158 9.38 -5.15 6.35
CA ALA A 158 9.40 -6.46 7.00
C ALA A 158 8.20 -7.32 6.59
N LEU A 159 7.00 -6.73 6.60
CA LEU A 159 5.76 -7.43 6.30
C LEU A 159 5.77 -8.10 4.92
N VAL A 160 6.17 -7.37 3.85
CA VAL A 160 6.22 -7.93 2.49
C VAL A 160 7.35 -8.93 2.32
N ALA A 161 8.50 -8.74 2.98
CA ALA A 161 9.61 -9.68 2.94
C ALA A 161 9.22 -11.02 3.58
N ASP A 162 8.65 -10.98 4.77
CA ASP A 162 8.35 -12.18 5.56
C ASP A 162 7.11 -12.91 5.04
N LYS A 163 6.03 -12.18 4.73
CA LYS A 163 4.75 -12.78 4.38
C LYS A 163 4.60 -13.07 2.90
N LEU A 164 5.21 -12.26 2.05
CA LEU A 164 5.07 -12.40 0.60
C LEU A 164 6.36 -12.89 -0.10
N GLY A 165 7.51 -12.87 0.60
CA GLY A 165 8.81 -13.21 0.01
C GLY A 165 9.26 -12.19 -1.04
N ALA A 166 8.82 -10.94 -0.90
CA ALA A 166 9.06 -9.85 -1.84
C ALA A 166 9.72 -8.64 -1.14
N PRO A 167 10.99 -8.76 -0.70
CA PRO A 167 11.68 -7.67 -0.02
C PRO A 167 11.69 -6.39 -0.88
N LEU A 168 11.53 -5.24 -0.24
CA LEU A 168 11.58 -3.96 -0.93
C LEU A 168 12.98 -3.75 -1.54
N GLN A 169 13.00 -3.26 -2.76
CA GLN A 169 14.22 -2.90 -3.47
C GLN A 169 14.25 -1.40 -3.77
N TRP A 170 15.43 -0.84 -3.79
CA TRP A 170 15.66 0.57 -4.06
C TRP A 170 16.52 0.73 -5.30
N GLY A 171 16.11 1.58 -6.21
CA GLY A 171 16.90 1.97 -7.36
C GLY A 171 18.07 2.88 -6.99
N THR A 172 18.92 3.12 -7.96
CA THR A 172 19.99 4.14 -7.91
C THR A 172 19.58 5.34 -8.79
N LYS A 173 20.42 6.38 -8.83
CA LYS A 173 20.20 7.50 -9.74
C LYS A 173 20.26 7.11 -11.23
N ASP A 174 20.90 5.98 -11.56
CA ASP A 174 21.18 5.53 -12.92
C ASP A 174 20.37 4.30 -13.35
N ALA A 175 19.70 3.63 -12.39
CA ALA A 175 18.93 2.42 -12.66
C ALA A 175 17.75 2.26 -11.70
N PRO A 176 16.55 1.86 -12.21
CA PRO A 176 15.44 1.46 -11.34
C PRO A 176 15.82 0.17 -10.59
N PRO A 177 15.09 -0.20 -9.51
CA PRO A 177 15.23 -1.52 -8.89
C PRO A 177 14.85 -2.61 -9.91
N GLU A 178 15.22 -3.86 -9.62
CA GLU A 178 14.80 -5.01 -10.43
C GLU A 178 13.28 -5.12 -10.51
N TYR A 179 12.62 -4.86 -9.39
CA TYR A 179 11.16 -4.75 -9.30
C TYR A 179 10.74 -3.73 -8.25
N PHE A 180 9.54 -3.21 -8.43
CA PHE A 180 8.82 -2.44 -7.40
C PHE A 180 7.79 -3.35 -6.73
N VAL A 181 7.44 -3.06 -5.48
CA VAL A 181 6.33 -3.69 -4.78
C VAL A 181 5.28 -2.64 -4.44
N LEU A 182 4.05 -2.88 -4.87
CA LEU A 182 2.87 -2.17 -4.41
C LEU A 182 2.08 -3.14 -3.53
N VAL A 183 1.69 -2.72 -2.35
CA VAL A 183 0.95 -3.56 -1.40
C VAL A 183 -0.15 -2.78 -0.72
N GLY A 184 -1.30 -3.41 -0.62
CA GLY A 184 -2.42 -3.00 0.20
C GLY A 184 -2.96 -4.19 0.99
N ALA A 185 -3.98 -3.97 1.76
CA ALA A 185 -4.55 -5.00 2.62
C ALA A 185 -6.07 -4.88 2.73
N VAL A 186 -6.70 -5.97 3.16
CA VAL A 186 -8.08 -5.98 3.65
C VAL A 186 -8.06 -6.52 5.08
N LEU A 187 -8.55 -5.71 6.01
CA LEU A 187 -8.71 -6.05 7.42
C LEU A 187 -10.10 -6.64 7.62
N THR A 188 -10.19 -7.81 8.25
CA THR A 188 -11.47 -8.51 8.47
C THR A 188 -11.73 -8.69 9.95
N LYS A 189 -13.03 -8.62 10.33
CA LYS A 189 -13.47 -8.95 11.68
C LYS A 189 -13.43 -10.45 11.87
N GLY A 190 -13.27 -10.89 13.13
CA GLY A 190 -13.51 -12.28 13.50
C GLY A 190 -14.97 -12.65 13.30
N GLU A 191 -15.22 -13.93 13.07
CA GLU A 191 -16.56 -14.52 13.13
C GLU A 191 -17.14 -14.45 14.54
#